data_40577d7d01e86057ae13a4a077cf41df
#
_entry.id   40577d7d01e86057ae13a4a077cf41df
#
_cell.length_a   1.000
_cell.length_b   1.000
_cell.length_c   1.000
_cell.angle_alpha   90.00
_cell.angle_beta   90.00
_cell.angle_gamma   90.00
#
_symmetry.space_group_name_H-M   'P 1'
#
loop_
_entity.id
_entity.type
_entity.pdbx_description
1 polymer ?
#
loop_
_entity_poly.entity_id
_entity_poly.type
_entity_poly.pdbx_seq_one_letter_code
_entity_poly.pdbx_strand_id
1 'polypeptide(L)'
;MHTVLSACAEVEMIPPFVVARARELGLGMIAITDHNTAENVEAVMQAAEGKDLVVLPGMEVQSREEVHLLCLFDDLETVLDWQDDVYAHLPPLRNREEVFGAQFVVDATGEFVRYNERLLLTSTSMSVEEIAEGVIARHGICIPAHVDRPSFSLLAALGFVPEGLDFPALELSRQGDVDDICRRFPSVMGHTFISSGDAHRLEEMRDRTIVTIASPTIQEIEMALRGQQGRRVRILSGKPTS
;
A
#
# COMPACT_ATOMS: atom_id res chain seq x y z
N MET A 1 -1.24 0.55 4.48
CA MET A 1 -1.72 -0.18 5.69
C MET A 1 -2.99 -0.93 5.35
N HIS A 2 -3.24 -2.01 6.07
CA HIS A 2 -4.38 -2.88 5.85
C HIS A 2 -5.51 -2.56 6.81
N THR A 3 -6.74 -2.86 6.38
CA THR A 3 -7.93 -2.85 7.25
C THR A 3 -8.28 -4.30 7.64
N VAL A 4 -9.33 -4.45 8.43
CA VAL A 4 -9.92 -5.75 8.79
C VAL A 4 -10.41 -6.58 7.58
N LEU A 5 -10.36 -6.01 6.37
CA LEU A 5 -10.67 -6.71 5.11
C LEU A 5 -9.52 -7.62 4.66
N SER A 6 -8.27 -7.26 4.95
CA SER A 6 -7.13 -8.14 4.77
C SER A 6 -7.13 -9.17 5.89
N ALA A 7 -7.32 -10.44 5.57
CA ALA A 7 -7.46 -11.52 6.57
C ALA A 7 -6.23 -11.71 7.49
N CYS A 8 -5.08 -11.12 7.13
CA CYS A 8 -3.87 -11.07 7.95
C CYS A 8 -3.85 -9.89 8.92
N ALA A 9 -4.78 -8.93 8.80
CA ALA A 9 -4.89 -7.80 9.72
C ALA A 9 -5.74 -8.16 10.96
N GLU A 10 -5.44 -7.51 12.08
CA GLU A 10 -6.22 -7.70 13.31
C GLU A 10 -7.60 -7.01 13.22
N VAL A 11 -8.53 -7.52 14.04
CA VAL A 11 -9.93 -7.07 14.03
C VAL A 11 -10.11 -5.60 14.43
N GLU A 12 -9.14 -5.01 15.10
CA GLU A 12 -9.11 -3.60 15.47
C GLU A 12 -8.79 -2.68 14.29
N MET A 13 -8.35 -3.22 13.15
CA MET A 13 -8.04 -2.41 11.96
C MET A 13 -9.31 -1.97 11.22
N ILE A 14 -10.28 -1.46 11.98
CA ILE A 14 -11.53 -0.87 11.49
C ILE A 14 -11.40 0.67 11.32
N PRO A 15 -12.20 1.29 10.43
CA PRO A 15 -12.08 2.69 10.06
C PRO A 15 -11.94 3.66 11.24
N PRO A 16 -12.80 3.65 12.27
CA PRO A 16 -12.71 4.62 13.36
C PRO A 16 -11.43 4.49 14.18
N PHE A 17 -10.91 3.28 14.39
CA PHE A 17 -9.70 3.06 15.18
C PHE A 17 -8.44 3.41 14.37
N VAL A 18 -8.40 3.05 13.09
CA VAL A 18 -7.32 3.45 12.17
C VAL A 18 -7.21 4.97 12.10
N VAL A 19 -8.33 5.67 11.91
CA VAL A 19 -8.35 7.14 11.85
C VAL A 19 -7.97 7.77 13.20
N ALA A 20 -8.49 7.25 14.31
CA ALA A 20 -8.12 7.74 15.64
C ALA A 20 -6.62 7.57 15.89
N ARG A 21 -6.08 6.40 15.58
CA ARG A 21 -4.66 6.10 15.75
C ARG A 21 -3.76 6.96 14.87
N ALA A 22 -4.13 7.16 13.61
CA ALA A 22 -3.38 8.04 12.71
C ALA A 22 -3.29 9.48 13.27
N ARG A 23 -4.38 10.00 13.82
CA ARG A 23 -4.42 11.34 14.43
C ARG A 23 -3.62 11.43 15.74
N GLU A 24 -3.68 10.41 16.59
CA GLU A 24 -2.84 10.32 17.81
C GLU A 24 -1.35 10.39 17.46
N LEU A 25 -0.95 9.78 16.36
CA LEU A 25 0.42 9.77 15.86
C LEU A 25 0.80 11.06 15.11
N GLY A 26 -0.15 11.98 14.90
CA GLY A 26 0.07 13.20 14.12
C GLY A 26 0.34 12.95 12.63
N LEU A 27 -0.15 11.83 12.09
CA LEU A 27 -0.03 11.54 10.66
C LEU A 27 -0.93 12.50 9.87
N GLY A 28 -0.36 13.19 8.89
CA GLY A 28 -1.13 14.06 7.97
C GLY A 28 -1.77 13.28 6.82
N MET A 29 -1.25 12.09 6.51
CA MET A 29 -1.71 11.28 5.39
C MET A 29 -1.48 9.79 5.67
N ILE A 30 -2.46 8.96 5.27
CA ILE A 30 -2.36 7.50 5.26
C ILE A 30 -2.84 6.97 3.91
N ALA A 31 -2.41 5.77 3.52
CA ALA A 31 -2.97 5.04 2.39
C ALA A 31 -3.59 3.73 2.88
N ILE A 32 -4.80 3.42 2.40
CA ILE A 32 -5.44 2.12 2.63
C ILE A 32 -5.09 1.23 1.46
N THR A 33 -4.46 0.10 1.74
CA THR A 33 -3.87 -0.79 0.73
C THR A 33 -4.13 -2.25 1.09
N ASP A 34 -5.40 -2.63 1.21
CA ASP A 34 -5.79 -4.02 1.45
C ASP A 34 -5.37 -4.92 0.29
N HIS A 35 -5.12 -6.20 0.56
CA HIS A 35 -4.68 -7.16 -0.45
C HIS A 35 -5.72 -7.36 -1.53
N ASN A 36 -5.37 -7.01 -2.77
CA ASN A 36 -6.17 -7.20 -3.99
C ASN A 36 -7.60 -6.64 -3.92
N THR A 37 -7.87 -5.65 -3.06
CA THR A 37 -9.20 -5.05 -2.90
C THR A 37 -9.13 -3.62 -2.35
N ALA A 38 -10.14 -2.80 -2.65
CA ALA A 38 -10.30 -1.45 -2.13
C ALA A 38 -11.67 -1.23 -1.42
N GLU A 39 -12.40 -2.31 -1.09
CA GLU A 39 -13.78 -2.21 -0.62
C GLU A 39 -13.95 -1.47 0.72
N ASN A 40 -12.92 -1.43 1.58
CA ASN A 40 -12.96 -0.65 2.83
C ASN A 40 -12.38 0.77 2.69
N VAL A 41 -11.87 1.16 1.51
CA VAL A 41 -11.28 2.49 1.30
C VAL A 41 -12.31 3.59 1.57
N GLU A 42 -13.51 3.49 0.99
CA GLU A 42 -14.58 4.45 1.19
C GLU A 42 -14.93 4.63 2.68
N ALA A 43 -15.03 3.52 3.41
CA ALA A 43 -15.35 3.54 4.83
C ALA A 43 -14.31 4.30 5.65
N VAL A 44 -13.00 4.13 5.34
CA VAL A 44 -11.93 4.88 6.02
C VAL A 44 -11.92 6.34 5.61
N MET A 45 -12.16 6.67 4.33
CA MET A 45 -12.28 8.04 3.85
C MET A 45 -13.41 8.77 4.57
N GLN A 46 -14.62 8.17 4.64
CA GLN A 46 -15.76 8.71 5.37
C GLN A 46 -15.47 8.87 6.88
N ALA A 47 -14.82 7.88 7.50
CA ALA A 47 -14.42 7.98 8.90
C ALA A 47 -13.42 9.13 9.16
N ALA A 48 -12.65 9.55 8.15
CA ALA A 48 -11.69 10.65 8.23
C ALA A 48 -12.31 12.03 7.89
N GLU A 49 -13.53 12.11 7.38
CA GLU A 49 -14.18 13.37 7.02
C GLU A 49 -14.17 14.39 8.17
N GLY A 50 -13.82 15.64 7.85
CA GLY A 50 -13.75 16.73 8.83
C GLY A 50 -12.60 16.61 9.85
N LYS A 51 -11.65 15.70 9.62
CA LYS A 51 -10.45 15.52 10.44
C LYS A 51 -9.21 15.90 9.62
N ASP A 52 -8.18 16.43 10.29
CA ASP A 52 -6.91 16.77 9.64
C ASP A 52 -6.12 15.49 9.29
N LEU A 53 -6.68 14.69 8.41
CA LEU A 53 -6.10 13.44 7.93
C LEU A 53 -6.55 13.18 6.49
N VAL A 54 -5.60 13.04 5.59
CA VAL A 54 -5.85 12.62 4.20
C VAL A 54 -5.77 11.10 4.12
N VAL A 55 -6.76 10.48 3.51
CA VAL A 55 -6.77 9.05 3.20
C VAL A 55 -6.61 8.89 1.70
N LEU A 56 -5.47 8.36 1.27
CA LEU A 56 -5.24 8.01 -0.13
C LEU A 56 -5.91 6.67 -0.45
N PRO A 57 -6.74 6.63 -1.49
CA PRO A 57 -7.26 5.39 -2.02
C PRO A 57 -6.12 4.52 -2.60
N GLY A 58 -6.11 3.24 -2.26
CA GLY A 58 -5.08 2.34 -2.75
C GLY A 58 -5.44 0.87 -2.61
N MET A 59 -4.50 0.05 -3.04
CA MET A 59 -4.58 -1.40 -3.00
C MET A 59 -3.17 -1.98 -3.02
N GLU A 60 -2.91 -3.05 -2.29
CA GLU A 60 -1.70 -3.86 -2.44
C GLU A 60 -2.02 -5.05 -3.33
N VAL A 61 -1.57 -4.99 -4.59
CA VAL A 61 -1.82 -6.06 -5.57
C VAL A 61 -0.67 -7.06 -5.55
N GLN A 62 -1.01 -8.35 -5.51
CA GLN A 62 -0.03 -9.42 -5.66
C GLN A 62 0.02 -9.89 -7.11
N SER A 63 1.18 -9.72 -7.76
CA SER A 63 1.40 -10.16 -9.14
C SER A 63 1.51 -11.68 -9.26
N ARG A 64 1.52 -12.21 -10.49
CA ARG A 64 1.74 -13.64 -10.76
C ARG A 64 3.14 -14.13 -10.36
N GLU A 65 4.12 -13.20 -10.26
CA GLU A 65 5.48 -13.47 -9.77
C GLU A 65 5.53 -13.45 -8.23
N GLU A 66 4.39 -13.35 -7.54
CA GLU A 66 4.29 -13.22 -6.09
C GLU A 66 4.95 -11.94 -5.55
N VAL A 67 4.93 -10.85 -6.32
CA VAL A 67 5.41 -9.53 -5.91
C VAL A 67 4.23 -8.69 -5.43
N HIS A 68 4.37 -8.04 -4.28
CA HIS A 68 3.42 -7.05 -3.80
C HIS A 68 3.74 -5.66 -4.38
N LEU A 69 2.71 -4.99 -4.87
CA LEU A 69 2.78 -3.67 -5.47
C LEU A 69 1.72 -2.76 -4.84
N LEU A 70 2.17 -1.65 -4.27
CA LEU A 70 1.28 -0.60 -3.78
C LEU A 70 0.78 0.22 -4.97
N CYS A 71 -0.52 0.19 -5.19
CA CYS A 71 -1.22 0.92 -6.22
C CYS A 71 -2.01 2.05 -5.55
N LEU A 72 -1.66 3.32 -5.80
CA LEU A 72 -2.25 4.49 -5.13
C LEU A 72 -2.90 5.41 -6.15
N PHE A 73 -4.04 6.01 -5.79
CA PHE A 73 -4.85 6.85 -6.66
C PHE A 73 -5.34 8.10 -5.93
N ASP A 74 -5.82 9.10 -6.69
CA ASP A 74 -6.34 10.35 -6.13
C ASP A 74 -7.78 10.23 -5.60
N ASP A 75 -8.56 9.31 -6.16
CA ASP A 75 -9.99 9.23 -5.85
C ASP A 75 -10.51 7.79 -5.78
N LEU A 76 -11.69 7.66 -5.16
CA LEU A 76 -12.35 6.38 -4.94
C LEU A 76 -12.81 5.72 -6.25
N GLU A 77 -13.31 6.50 -7.21
CA GLU A 77 -13.82 5.97 -8.48
C GLU A 77 -12.70 5.25 -9.23
N THR A 78 -11.52 5.86 -9.30
CA THR A 78 -10.35 5.31 -9.97
C THR A 78 -9.84 4.02 -9.31
N VAL A 79 -9.77 3.97 -7.97
CA VAL A 79 -9.31 2.74 -7.30
C VAL A 79 -10.33 1.61 -7.41
N LEU A 80 -11.62 1.91 -7.47
CA LEU A 80 -12.67 0.90 -7.69
C LEU A 80 -12.68 0.37 -9.13
N ASP A 81 -12.45 1.24 -10.13
CA ASP A 81 -12.24 0.81 -11.52
C ASP A 81 -11.01 -0.11 -11.63
N TRP A 82 -9.92 0.22 -10.95
CA TRP A 82 -8.75 -0.64 -10.84
C TRP A 82 -9.06 -1.98 -10.14
N GLN A 83 -9.86 -1.95 -9.09
CA GLN A 83 -10.30 -3.17 -8.40
C GLN A 83 -11.06 -4.13 -9.33
N ASP A 84 -11.90 -3.61 -10.22
CA ASP A 84 -12.64 -4.45 -11.17
C ASP A 84 -11.69 -5.22 -12.09
N ASP A 85 -10.61 -4.58 -12.57
CA ASP A 85 -9.55 -5.25 -13.32
C ASP A 85 -8.82 -6.30 -12.47
N VAL A 86 -8.43 -5.95 -11.25
CA VAL A 86 -7.76 -6.89 -10.33
C VAL A 86 -8.65 -8.09 -10.05
N TYR A 87 -9.94 -7.88 -9.80
CA TYR A 87 -10.92 -8.95 -9.56
C TYR A 87 -11.11 -9.87 -10.77
N ALA A 88 -11.04 -9.32 -11.98
CA ALA A 88 -11.11 -10.12 -13.21
C ALA A 88 -9.90 -11.05 -13.39
N HIS A 89 -8.77 -10.70 -12.75
CA HIS A 89 -7.52 -11.46 -12.81
C HIS A 89 -7.25 -12.33 -11.57
N LEU A 90 -8.10 -12.27 -10.55
CA LEU A 90 -8.04 -13.21 -9.44
C LEU A 90 -8.50 -14.59 -9.86
N PRO A 91 -7.89 -15.68 -9.33
CA PRO A 91 -8.42 -17.01 -9.55
C PRO A 91 -9.84 -17.12 -8.97
N PRO A 92 -10.75 -17.90 -9.61
CA PRO A 92 -12.13 -18.04 -9.16
C PRO A 92 -12.24 -18.93 -7.90
N LEU A 93 -11.46 -18.59 -6.87
CA LEU A 93 -11.40 -19.29 -5.61
C LEU A 93 -12.19 -18.52 -4.54
N ARG A 94 -12.89 -19.28 -3.69
CA ARG A 94 -13.54 -18.72 -2.51
C ARG A 94 -12.60 -18.72 -1.32
N ASN A 95 -12.68 -17.68 -0.52
CA ASN A 95 -12.00 -17.64 0.76
C ASN A 95 -12.53 -18.78 1.68
N ARG A 96 -11.61 -19.43 2.36
CA ARG A 96 -11.91 -20.36 3.44
C ARG A 96 -11.47 -19.75 4.76
N GLU A 97 -12.43 -19.20 5.48
CA GLU A 97 -12.19 -18.43 6.71
C GLU A 97 -11.40 -19.25 7.75
N GLU A 98 -11.68 -20.54 7.84
CA GLU A 98 -10.99 -21.47 8.75
C GLU A 98 -9.51 -21.70 8.41
N VAL A 99 -9.07 -21.28 7.20
CA VAL A 99 -7.68 -21.44 6.72
C VAL A 99 -6.97 -20.11 6.61
N PHE A 100 -7.64 -19.12 6.01
CA PHE A 100 -7.02 -17.84 5.65
C PHE A 100 -7.46 -16.67 6.54
N GLY A 101 -8.48 -16.88 7.38
CA GLY A 101 -9.10 -15.80 8.16
C GLY A 101 -10.30 -15.15 7.45
N ALA A 102 -11.05 -14.39 8.21
CA ALA A 102 -12.22 -13.66 7.71
C ALA A 102 -11.80 -12.38 6.97
N GLN A 103 -12.57 -12.00 5.95
CA GLN A 103 -12.37 -10.81 5.13
C GLN A 103 -13.60 -9.90 5.29
N PHE A 104 -13.54 -8.98 6.28
CA PHE A 104 -14.68 -8.16 6.67
C PHE A 104 -14.77 -6.88 5.85
N VAL A 105 -15.87 -6.71 5.13
CA VAL A 105 -16.28 -5.39 4.61
C VAL A 105 -17.07 -4.71 5.72
N VAL A 106 -16.66 -3.50 6.06
CA VAL A 106 -17.23 -2.70 7.15
C VAL A 106 -17.62 -1.31 6.67
N ASP A 107 -18.51 -0.66 7.39
CA ASP A 107 -18.86 0.74 7.15
C ASP A 107 -17.93 1.72 7.90
N ALA A 108 -18.17 3.02 7.75
CA ALA A 108 -17.38 4.08 8.37
C ALA A 108 -17.41 4.08 9.90
N THR A 109 -18.39 3.42 10.52
CA THR A 109 -18.47 3.23 11.98
C THR A 109 -17.75 1.97 12.47
N GLY A 110 -17.29 1.14 11.53
CA GLY A 110 -16.65 -0.15 11.79
C GLY A 110 -17.65 -1.29 11.95
N GLU A 111 -18.95 -1.05 11.68
CA GLU A 111 -19.95 -2.09 11.74
C GLU A 111 -19.84 -3.03 10.53
N PHE A 112 -20.08 -4.32 10.79
CA PHE A 112 -20.04 -5.35 9.78
C PHE A 112 -21.12 -5.15 8.71
N VAL A 113 -20.72 -5.17 7.44
CA VAL A 113 -21.62 -5.11 6.28
C VAL A 113 -21.78 -6.49 5.64
N ARG A 114 -20.65 -7.14 5.28
CA ARG A 114 -20.62 -8.45 4.66
C ARG A 114 -19.20 -9.03 4.65
N TYR A 115 -19.07 -10.29 4.31
CA TYR A 115 -17.77 -10.88 3.95
C TYR A 115 -17.43 -10.61 2.48
N ASN A 116 -16.15 -10.43 2.17
CA ASN A 116 -15.68 -10.66 0.80
C ASN A 116 -15.38 -12.15 0.64
N GLU A 117 -16.12 -12.80 -0.27
CA GLU A 117 -16.02 -14.24 -0.47
C GLU A 117 -14.87 -14.67 -1.39
N ARG A 118 -14.20 -13.72 -2.09
CA ARG A 118 -13.04 -14.03 -2.94
C ARG A 118 -11.84 -14.36 -2.08
N LEU A 119 -10.99 -15.27 -2.54
CA LEU A 119 -9.68 -15.45 -1.91
C LEU A 119 -8.79 -14.29 -2.31
N LEU A 120 -8.67 -13.28 -1.42
CA LEU A 120 -7.87 -12.07 -1.66
C LEU A 120 -6.37 -12.30 -1.41
N LEU A 121 -6.00 -13.18 -0.48
CA LEU A 121 -4.61 -13.53 -0.18
C LEU A 121 -4.06 -14.54 -1.20
N THR A 122 -3.97 -14.12 -2.46
CA THR A 122 -3.47 -14.95 -3.57
C THR A 122 -2.94 -14.07 -4.69
N SER A 123 -2.08 -14.62 -5.55
CA SER A 123 -1.61 -13.92 -6.74
C SER A 123 -2.73 -13.74 -7.76
N THR A 124 -2.74 -12.57 -8.41
CA THR A 124 -3.46 -12.35 -9.65
C THR A 124 -2.76 -13.06 -10.81
N SER A 125 -3.38 -13.11 -11.97
CA SER A 125 -2.73 -13.57 -13.23
C SER A 125 -1.91 -12.46 -13.91
N MET A 126 -1.95 -11.23 -13.39
CA MET A 126 -1.24 -10.07 -13.94
C MET A 126 0.25 -10.13 -13.56
N SER A 127 1.12 -9.74 -14.50
CA SER A 127 2.55 -9.54 -14.23
C SER A 127 2.80 -8.23 -13.49
N VAL A 128 4.02 -8.07 -12.98
CA VAL A 128 4.50 -6.80 -12.41
C VAL A 128 4.35 -5.66 -13.41
N GLU A 129 4.67 -5.91 -14.70
CA GLU A 129 4.55 -4.94 -15.78
C GLU A 129 3.09 -4.56 -16.04
N GLU A 130 2.21 -5.55 -16.17
CA GLU A 130 0.78 -5.32 -16.42
C GLU A 130 0.12 -4.52 -15.29
N ILE A 131 0.50 -4.79 -14.04
CA ILE A 131 0.03 -4.02 -12.88
C ILE A 131 0.55 -2.57 -12.95
N ALA A 132 1.85 -2.38 -13.17
CA ALA A 132 2.43 -1.04 -13.24
C ALA A 132 1.82 -0.21 -14.37
N GLU A 133 1.68 -0.78 -15.57
CA GLU A 133 1.04 -0.14 -16.73
C GLU A 133 -0.43 0.21 -16.47
N GLY A 134 -1.20 -0.71 -15.87
CA GLY A 134 -2.60 -0.50 -15.52
C GLY A 134 -2.82 0.65 -14.52
N VAL A 135 -1.93 0.77 -13.54
CA VAL A 135 -1.95 1.86 -12.54
C VAL A 135 -1.57 3.19 -13.20
N ILE A 136 -0.49 3.22 -14.00
CA ILE A 136 -0.04 4.44 -14.71
C ILE A 136 -1.10 4.92 -15.71
N ALA A 137 -1.76 4.01 -16.42
CA ALA A 137 -2.85 4.36 -17.35
C ALA A 137 -4.03 5.07 -16.67
N ARG A 138 -4.18 4.89 -15.35
CA ARG A 138 -5.16 5.55 -14.48
C ARG A 138 -4.60 6.75 -13.72
N HIS A 139 -3.44 7.25 -14.12
CA HIS A 139 -2.73 8.34 -13.43
C HIS A 139 -2.40 8.05 -11.96
N GLY A 140 -2.30 6.78 -11.58
CA GLY A 140 -1.91 6.33 -10.25
C GLY A 140 -0.39 6.19 -10.11
N ILE A 141 0.06 5.88 -8.89
CA ILE A 141 1.44 5.53 -8.57
C ILE A 141 1.52 4.06 -8.23
N CYS A 142 2.46 3.35 -8.86
CA CYS A 142 2.81 1.97 -8.55
C CYS A 142 4.19 1.92 -7.86
N ILE A 143 4.26 1.30 -6.67
CA ILE A 143 5.48 1.20 -5.87
C ILE A 143 5.67 -0.26 -5.45
N PRO A 144 6.79 -0.92 -5.82
CA PRO A 144 7.13 -2.24 -5.29
C PRO A 144 7.24 -2.19 -3.76
N ALA A 145 6.44 -3.03 -3.09
CA ALA A 145 6.34 -3.07 -1.64
C ALA A 145 7.52 -3.83 -1.02
N HIS A 146 7.94 -3.38 0.17
CA HIS A 146 8.91 -4.04 1.06
C HIS A 146 10.00 -4.86 0.32
N VAL A 147 10.71 -4.22 -0.63
CA VAL A 147 11.66 -4.88 -1.55
C VAL A 147 12.81 -5.62 -0.86
N ASP A 148 13.04 -5.36 0.41
CA ASP A 148 14.05 -5.98 1.27
C ASP A 148 13.60 -7.32 1.91
N ARG A 149 12.30 -7.69 1.80
CA ARG A 149 11.78 -8.95 2.35
C ARG A 149 12.22 -10.16 1.52
N PRO A 150 12.36 -11.35 2.16
CA PRO A 150 12.75 -12.59 1.46
C PRO A 150 11.60 -13.23 0.66
N SER A 151 10.37 -12.71 0.79
CA SER A 151 9.17 -13.19 0.10
C SER A 151 8.27 -12.03 -0.27
N PHE A 152 7.45 -12.22 -1.28
CA PHE A 152 6.49 -11.24 -1.80
C PHE A 152 7.12 -9.90 -2.18
N SER A 153 8.39 -9.91 -2.54
CA SER A 153 9.15 -8.72 -2.90
C SER A 153 9.75 -8.83 -4.29
N LEU A 154 9.87 -7.68 -4.96
CA LEU A 154 10.44 -7.61 -6.31
C LEU A 154 11.85 -8.23 -6.39
N LEU A 155 12.69 -7.93 -5.41
CA LEU A 155 14.08 -8.41 -5.40
C LEU A 155 14.19 -9.88 -5.02
N ALA A 156 13.29 -10.43 -4.20
CA ALA A 156 13.28 -11.86 -3.92
C ALA A 156 12.78 -12.68 -5.12
N ALA A 157 11.77 -12.18 -5.83
CA ALA A 157 11.18 -12.87 -6.97
C ALA A 157 12.03 -12.76 -8.24
N LEU A 158 12.49 -11.56 -8.58
CA LEU A 158 13.18 -11.28 -9.85
C LEU A 158 14.70 -11.12 -9.71
N GLY A 159 15.20 -10.74 -8.54
CA GLY A 159 16.62 -10.47 -8.29
C GLY A 159 17.09 -9.09 -8.75
N PHE A 160 16.27 -8.32 -9.41
CA PHE A 160 16.58 -6.97 -9.94
C PHE A 160 15.30 -6.15 -10.12
N VAL A 161 15.48 -4.84 -10.33
CA VAL A 161 14.39 -3.96 -10.80
C VAL A 161 14.37 -4.00 -12.33
N PRO A 162 13.26 -4.40 -12.99
CA PRO A 162 13.19 -4.51 -14.44
C PRO A 162 13.49 -3.16 -15.13
N GLU A 163 14.36 -3.20 -16.14
CA GLU A 163 14.61 -2.04 -17.00
C GLU A 163 13.35 -1.70 -17.80
N GLY A 164 12.97 -0.43 -17.79
CA GLY A 164 11.77 0.06 -18.53
C GLY A 164 10.53 0.20 -17.66
N LEU A 165 10.51 -0.31 -16.43
CA LEU A 165 9.48 0.00 -15.46
C LEU A 165 9.88 1.24 -14.64
N ASP A 166 9.12 2.31 -14.82
CA ASP A 166 9.40 3.60 -14.18
C ASP A 166 8.72 3.68 -12.80
N PHE A 167 9.25 2.91 -11.83
CA PHE A 167 8.81 3.03 -10.45
C PHE A 167 9.36 4.31 -9.83
N PRO A 168 8.51 5.23 -9.33
CA PRO A 168 8.96 6.49 -8.74
C PRO A 168 9.70 6.30 -7.41
N ALA A 169 9.47 5.17 -6.75
CA ALA A 169 10.17 4.75 -5.52
C ALA A 169 10.12 3.24 -5.33
N LEU A 170 10.96 2.74 -4.42
CA LEU A 170 10.92 1.40 -3.87
C LEU A 170 10.61 1.49 -2.37
N GLU A 171 9.72 0.66 -1.88
CA GLU A 171 9.41 0.64 -0.45
C GLU A 171 10.32 -0.34 0.29
N LEU A 172 10.90 0.13 1.39
CA LEU A 172 11.57 -0.72 2.37
C LEU A 172 10.62 -1.09 3.50
N SER A 173 10.76 -2.30 4.00
CA SER A 173 10.10 -2.70 5.24
C SER A 173 10.56 -1.82 6.42
N ARG A 174 9.84 -1.90 7.53
CA ARG A 174 10.19 -1.13 8.76
C ARG A 174 11.58 -1.43 9.33
N GLN A 175 12.20 -2.53 8.93
CA GLN A 175 13.56 -2.92 9.34
C GLN A 175 14.57 -2.76 8.21
N GLY A 176 14.13 -2.29 7.04
CA GLY A 176 14.96 -2.15 5.87
C GLY A 176 16.05 -1.09 6.04
N ASP A 177 17.21 -1.37 5.47
CA ASP A 177 18.37 -0.50 5.45
C ASP A 177 18.78 -0.24 4.00
N VAL A 178 18.81 1.05 3.61
CA VAL A 178 19.13 1.48 2.23
C VAL A 178 20.53 1.03 1.84
N ASP A 179 21.51 1.16 2.72
CA ASP A 179 22.89 0.82 2.40
C ASP A 179 23.06 -0.70 2.24
N ASP A 180 22.32 -1.49 3.04
CA ASP A 180 22.34 -2.95 2.90
C ASP A 180 21.72 -3.39 1.59
N ILE A 181 20.54 -2.89 1.25
CA ILE A 181 19.86 -3.29 0.02
C ILE A 181 20.64 -2.87 -1.24
N CYS A 182 21.26 -1.67 -1.26
CA CYS A 182 22.10 -1.22 -2.35
C CYS A 182 23.37 -2.07 -2.53
N ARG A 183 23.94 -2.59 -1.43
CA ARG A 183 25.10 -3.51 -1.51
C ARG A 183 24.70 -4.87 -2.07
N ARG A 184 23.53 -5.38 -1.70
CA ARG A 184 23.04 -6.70 -2.13
C ARG A 184 22.53 -6.69 -3.55
N PHE A 185 21.88 -5.60 -3.97
CA PHE A 185 21.21 -5.46 -5.26
C PHE A 185 21.61 -4.15 -5.94
N PRO A 186 22.70 -4.12 -6.72
CA PRO A 186 23.13 -2.89 -7.40
C PRO A 186 22.10 -2.27 -8.33
N SER A 187 21.11 -3.04 -8.82
CA SER A 187 20.02 -2.56 -9.69
C SER A 187 19.11 -1.54 -9.00
N VAL A 188 19.12 -1.46 -7.67
CA VAL A 188 18.31 -0.46 -6.95
C VAL A 188 19.01 0.89 -6.76
N MET A 189 20.28 0.98 -7.14
CA MET A 189 21.03 2.24 -7.00
C MET A 189 20.45 3.32 -7.88
N GLY A 190 20.21 4.49 -7.27
CA GLY A 190 19.61 5.63 -7.98
C GLY A 190 18.09 5.71 -7.84
N HIS A 191 17.43 4.67 -7.31
CA HIS A 191 16.01 4.76 -6.96
C HIS A 191 15.79 5.53 -5.66
N THR A 192 14.67 6.21 -5.59
CA THR A 192 14.17 6.78 -4.33
C THR A 192 13.63 5.67 -3.45
N PHE A 193 13.92 5.72 -2.15
CA PHE A 193 13.35 4.80 -1.17
C PHE A 193 12.34 5.51 -0.28
N ILE A 194 11.28 4.81 0.04
CA ILE A 194 10.35 5.14 1.13
C ILE A 194 10.30 3.99 2.13
N SER A 195 9.77 4.25 3.30
CA SER A 195 9.42 3.22 4.27
C SER A 195 8.02 3.49 4.76
N SER A 196 7.18 2.50 4.77
CA SER A 196 5.85 2.57 5.38
C SER A 196 5.72 1.56 6.53
N GLY A 197 4.59 1.59 7.21
CA GLY A 197 4.36 0.69 8.33
C GLY A 197 4.04 -0.73 7.91
N ASP A 198 3.45 -0.89 6.72
CA ASP A 198 2.77 -2.13 6.33
C ASP A 198 1.96 -2.69 7.51
N ALA A 199 1.15 -1.77 8.10
CA ALA A 199 0.53 -2.00 9.39
C ALA A 199 -0.68 -2.93 9.23
N HIS A 200 -0.65 -4.03 9.96
CA HIS A 200 -1.73 -4.98 10.14
C HIS A 200 -2.34 -4.90 11.55
N ARG A 201 -1.77 -4.02 12.41
CA ARG A 201 -2.16 -3.76 13.79
C ARG A 201 -2.03 -2.28 14.08
N LEU A 202 -2.82 -1.76 15.01
CA LEU A 202 -2.76 -0.34 15.40
C LEU A 202 -1.38 0.06 15.95
N GLU A 203 -0.69 -0.85 16.66
CA GLU A 203 0.65 -0.59 17.21
C GLU A 203 1.74 -0.50 16.14
N GLU A 204 1.51 -1.06 14.95
CA GLU A 204 2.44 -1.00 13.82
C GLU A 204 2.35 0.31 13.05
N MET A 205 1.25 1.05 13.21
CA MET A 205 1.07 2.37 12.61
C MET A 205 2.09 3.35 13.21
N ARG A 206 2.88 3.99 12.34
CA ARG A 206 3.91 4.98 12.72
C ARG A 206 4.19 5.92 11.55
N ASP A 207 4.70 7.09 11.88
CA ASP A 207 5.36 7.98 10.93
C ASP A 207 6.69 7.35 10.46
N ARG A 208 6.85 7.17 9.17
CA ARG A 208 8.03 6.52 8.59
C ARG A 208 8.67 7.35 7.50
N THR A 209 7.87 7.99 6.69
CA THR A 209 8.33 8.83 5.58
C THR A 209 7.67 10.20 5.68
N ILE A 210 8.48 11.24 5.65
CA ILE A 210 8.00 12.61 5.50
C ILE A 210 7.98 12.94 4.02
N VAL A 211 6.83 13.41 3.54
CA VAL A 211 6.63 13.87 2.17
C VAL A 211 6.44 15.38 2.20
N THR A 212 7.28 16.13 1.48
CA THR A 212 7.16 17.58 1.31
C THR A 212 6.48 17.86 -0.01
N ILE A 213 5.22 18.29 0.04
CA ILE A 213 4.33 18.49 -1.11
C ILE A 213 3.55 19.80 -0.95
N ALA A 214 2.98 20.32 -2.03
CA ALA A 214 2.11 21.50 -1.99
C ALA A 214 0.65 21.14 -1.71
N SER A 215 0.19 19.97 -2.17
CA SER A 215 -1.15 19.42 -1.93
C SER A 215 -1.08 17.90 -1.88
N PRO A 216 -2.01 17.22 -1.17
CA PRO A 216 -2.00 15.77 -1.03
C PRO A 216 -2.63 15.09 -2.27
N THR A 217 -1.99 15.21 -3.42
CA THR A 217 -2.39 14.59 -4.68
C THR A 217 -1.33 13.61 -5.16
N ILE A 218 -1.73 12.63 -5.96
CA ILE A 218 -0.82 11.64 -6.58
C ILE A 218 0.28 12.35 -7.38
N GLN A 219 -0.06 13.38 -8.14
CA GLN A 219 0.93 14.16 -8.90
C GLN A 219 2.00 14.80 -7.99
N GLU A 220 1.60 15.42 -6.90
CA GLU A 220 2.53 16.06 -5.94
C GLU A 220 3.39 15.02 -5.19
N ILE A 221 2.79 13.86 -4.87
CA ILE A 221 3.51 12.73 -4.26
C ILE A 221 4.55 12.20 -5.24
N GLU A 222 4.20 11.99 -6.51
CA GLU A 222 5.14 11.55 -7.54
C GLU A 222 6.29 12.55 -7.72
N MET A 223 5.98 13.85 -7.78
CA MET A 223 7.01 14.89 -7.82
C MET A 223 7.95 14.83 -6.60
N ALA A 224 7.43 14.52 -5.41
CA ALA A 224 8.23 14.38 -4.21
C ALA A 224 9.11 13.12 -4.26
N LEU A 225 8.58 12.00 -4.73
CA LEU A 225 9.34 10.76 -4.94
C LEU A 225 10.46 10.94 -5.98
N ARG A 226 10.25 11.79 -6.99
CA ARG A 226 11.24 12.12 -8.01
C ARG A 226 12.13 13.32 -7.65
N GLY A 227 11.95 13.95 -6.49
CA GLY A 227 12.74 15.11 -6.05
C GLY A 227 12.56 16.36 -6.92
N GLN A 228 11.39 16.58 -7.52
CA GLN A 228 11.13 17.64 -8.47
C GLN A 228 10.63 18.92 -7.80
N GLN A 229 11.03 20.07 -8.33
CA GLN A 229 10.54 21.41 -7.95
C GLN A 229 10.52 21.67 -6.42
N GLY A 230 11.52 21.16 -5.70
CA GLY A 230 11.63 21.31 -4.25
C GLY A 230 10.76 20.34 -3.43
N ARG A 231 9.94 19.50 -4.08
CA ARG A 231 9.25 18.39 -3.44
C ARG A 231 10.27 17.31 -3.12
N ARG A 232 10.08 16.60 -2.03
CA ARG A 232 11.02 15.57 -1.60
C ARG A 232 10.41 14.61 -0.60
N VAL A 233 11.03 13.45 -0.47
CA VAL A 233 10.75 12.49 0.58
C VAL A 233 11.95 12.32 1.50
N ARG A 234 11.70 11.95 2.75
CA ARG A 234 12.73 11.62 3.72
C ARG A 234 12.24 10.50 4.63
N ILE A 235 12.97 9.39 4.63
CA ILE A 235 12.73 8.31 5.61
C ILE A 235 13.15 8.79 6.99
N LEU A 236 12.30 8.57 7.98
CA LEU A 236 12.62 8.78 9.38
C LEU A 236 13.46 7.60 9.88
N SER A 237 14.70 7.86 10.27
CA SER A 237 15.56 6.85 10.86
C SER A 237 14.97 6.40 12.19
N GLY A 238 14.38 5.19 12.21
CA GLY A 238 13.82 4.63 13.43
C GLY A 238 14.90 4.17 14.40
N LYS A 239 15.43 5.10 15.21
CA LYS A 239 15.88 4.69 16.54
C LYS A 239 14.66 4.80 17.45
N PRO A 240 14.27 3.74 18.17
CA PRO A 240 13.26 3.89 19.21
C PRO A 240 13.76 4.93 20.20
N THR A 241 13.00 6.01 20.39
CA THR A 241 13.19 6.87 21.57
C THR A 241 12.91 5.99 22.77
N SER A 242 13.97 5.70 23.49
CA SER A 242 13.99 5.01 24.78
C SER A 242 13.13 5.72 25.81
#